data_f77abdd5c5e43b1a40a53454acb406e0
#
_entry.id   f77abdd5c5e43b1a40a53454acb406e0
#
_cell.length_a   1.000
_cell.length_b   1.000
_cell.length_c   1.000
_cell.angle_alpha   90.00
_cell.angle_beta   90.00
_cell.angle_gamma   90.00
#
_symmetry.space_group_name_H-M   'P 1'
#
loop_
_entity.id
_entity.type
_entity.pdbx_description
1 polymer ?
#
loop_
_entity_poly.entity_id
_entity_poly.type
_entity_poly.pdbx_seq_one_letter_code
_entity_poly.pdbx_strand_id
1 'polypeptide(L)'
;MTTRRDFVKKTGSAFVASSLGFNIIQGQRSNFQFNSDTLKVGLIGCGGRGSGAALQATMSEDNVVLTAMADIFRDKLDESYDNLVLENESKILVDEDHKFVGFDSYKKVLESDVDVVILTTPPSFRPAHLAAAVEAGKHIFCEKPVAVDAPGIRSVIETAKKAKEKGLALMSGFCWRHDVPKIDTFNKILDGAIGDVHDVYNTYNTGALWFRKRKEDWSDFEFTMRNWIYYNWLSGDAIIEQAVHSIDLMSWAFGDMLPISATGTGGRQSRTEEQYGNVFDHFAVIYEYPDNKRGVHLSRQQKGCSRSYGLEINGSKGSSSIDVFRKHIVRGDSEWMWDGERSNMYQNEHDTLFSSIRKGEPFFDGIKMANSTMLGILGRMVAYTGKTITWEEAMNSNEVLGPPVDDINWDLDWPLKEVAKPGITKFT
;
A
#
# COMPACT_ATOMS: atom_id res chain seq x y z
N MET A 1 -2.77 -14.94 24.07
CA MET A 1 -1.74 -14.28 23.19
C MET A 1 -1.69 -15.08 21.91
N THR A 2 -2.40 -14.67 20.89
CA THR A 2 -2.39 -15.32 19.58
C THR A 2 -1.23 -14.79 18.77
N THR A 3 -0.37 -15.66 18.29
CA THR A 3 0.81 -15.29 17.48
C THR A 3 0.38 -15.03 16.02
N ARG A 4 1.23 -14.35 15.24
CA ARG A 4 1.03 -14.11 13.80
C ARG A 4 0.77 -15.42 13.02
N ARG A 5 1.27 -16.53 13.54
CA ARG A 5 1.06 -17.89 13.05
C ARG A 5 -0.36 -18.39 13.29
N ASP A 6 -1.02 -17.94 14.39
CA ASP A 6 -2.39 -18.30 14.72
C ASP A 6 -3.42 -17.49 13.91
N PHE A 7 -3.06 -16.28 13.48
CA PHE A 7 -3.90 -15.46 12.59
C PHE A 7 -3.95 -16.06 11.18
N VAL A 8 -2.82 -16.49 10.66
CA VAL A 8 -2.75 -17.17 9.33
C VAL A 8 -3.46 -18.52 9.39
N LYS A 9 -3.40 -19.26 10.52
CA LYS A 9 -4.08 -20.54 10.68
C LYS A 9 -5.60 -20.46 10.87
N LYS A 10 -6.14 -19.30 11.25
CA LYS A 10 -7.61 -19.12 11.40
C LYS A 10 -8.29 -18.68 10.12
N THR A 11 -7.54 -18.31 9.10
CA THR A 11 -8.05 -17.97 7.76
C THR A 11 -7.74 -19.05 6.70
N GLY A 12 -7.05 -20.13 7.08
CA GLY A 12 -6.76 -21.26 6.21
C GLY A 12 -7.29 -22.56 6.83
N SER A 13 -8.13 -23.25 6.10
CA SER A 13 -8.72 -24.54 6.44
C SER A 13 -7.67 -25.61 6.72
N ALA A 14 -8.01 -26.54 7.61
CA ALA A 14 -7.18 -27.63 8.09
C ALA A 14 -6.60 -28.49 6.96
N PHE A 15 -5.28 -28.65 6.93
CA PHE A 15 -4.61 -29.68 6.15
C PHE A 15 -4.32 -30.90 7.02
N VAL A 16 -4.88 -32.02 6.62
CA VAL A 16 -4.47 -33.37 7.06
C VAL A 16 -3.42 -33.87 6.06
N ALA A 17 -2.20 -34.05 6.51
CA ALA A 17 -1.16 -34.68 5.73
C ALA A 17 -1.38 -36.22 5.70
N SER A 18 -1.68 -36.78 4.54
CA SER A 18 -1.50 -38.19 4.27
C SER A 18 -0.40 -38.37 3.20
N SER A 19 0.66 -39.04 3.60
CA SER A 19 1.77 -39.46 2.74
C SER A 19 1.28 -40.54 1.74
N LEU A 20 1.27 -40.23 0.44
CA LEU A 20 1.23 -41.22 -0.62
C LEU A 20 2.07 -40.74 -1.84
N GLY A 21 2.77 -41.69 -2.41
CA GLY A 21 3.86 -41.64 -3.36
C GLY A 21 3.66 -40.75 -4.59
N PHE A 22 4.73 -40.09 -4.97
CA PHE A 22 4.88 -39.31 -6.19
C PHE A 22 4.89 -40.23 -7.42
N ASN A 23 3.83 -40.19 -8.19
CA ASN A 23 3.88 -40.52 -9.62
C ASN A 23 3.92 -39.21 -10.40
N ILE A 24 5.02 -38.93 -11.07
CA ILE A 24 5.14 -37.84 -12.04
C ILE A 24 4.23 -38.17 -13.22
N ILE A 25 3.03 -37.63 -13.21
CA ILE A 25 2.18 -37.57 -14.41
C ILE A 25 2.58 -36.29 -15.13
N GLN A 26 3.23 -36.42 -16.28
CA GLN A 26 3.33 -35.32 -17.26
C GLN A 26 1.90 -34.87 -17.60
N GLY A 27 1.44 -33.80 -16.95
CA GLY A 27 0.13 -33.21 -17.19
C GLY A 27 0.07 -32.67 -18.62
N GLN A 28 -0.86 -33.19 -19.40
CA GLN A 28 -1.28 -32.58 -20.66
C GLN A 28 -1.68 -31.12 -20.34
N ARG A 29 -1.01 -30.16 -20.99
CA ARG A 29 -1.45 -28.76 -21.00
C ARG A 29 -2.89 -28.75 -21.52
N SER A 30 -3.85 -28.48 -20.67
CA SER A 30 -5.21 -28.18 -21.08
C SER A 30 -5.13 -26.93 -21.95
N ASN A 31 -5.56 -27.01 -23.21
CA ASN A 31 -5.76 -25.86 -24.08
C ASN A 31 -6.90 -25.05 -23.49
N PHE A 32 -6.58 -24.15 -22.57
CA PHE A 32 -7.53 -23.18 -22.03
C PHE A 32 -7.83 -22.19 -23.16
N GLN A 33 -9.01 -22.29 -23.77
CA GLN A 33 -9.48 -21.31 -24.73
C GLN A 33 -10.00 -20.10 -23.94
N PHE A 34 -9.29 -18.97 -24.05
CA PHE A 34 -9.78 -17.70 -23.52
C PHE A 34 -11.10 -17.34 -24.20
N ASN A 35 -12.13 -17.14 -23.40
CA ASN A 35 -13.36 -16.53 -23.87
C ASN A 35 -13.10 -15.02 -24.10
N SER A 36 -13.81 -14.37 -25.03
CA SER A 36 -13.66 -12.93 -25.30
C SER A 36 -13.85 -12.04 -24.06
N ASP A 37 -14.49 -12.57 -23.01
CA ASP A 37 -14.75 -11.90 -21.73
C ASP A 37 -13.70 -12.17 -20.64
N THR A 38 -12.64 -12.94 -20.92
CA THR A 38 -11.60 -13.22 -19.92
C THR A 38 -10.71 -11.99 -19.71
N LEU A 39 -10.62 -11.50 -18.47
CA LEU A 39 -9.67 -10.47 -18.09
C LEU A 39 -8.35 -11.10 -17.68
N LYS A 40 -7.27 -10.70 -18.33
CA LYS A 40 -5.92 -11.16 -18.12
C LYS A 40 -5.18 -10.19 -17.21
N VAL A 41 -4.61 -10.71 -16.15
CA VAL A 41 -3.91 -9.93 -15.11
C VAL A 41 -2.41 -10.14 -15.22
N GLY A 42 -1.66 -9.07 -15.10
CA GLY A 42 -0.20 -9.07 -14.93
C GLY A 42 0.18 -8.61 -13.51
N LEU A 43 1.03 -9.39 -12.83
CA LEU A 43 1.56 -9.04 -11.51
C LEU A 43 2.97 -8.45 -11.62
N ILE A 44 3.17 -7.25 -11.08
CA ILE A 44 4.49 -6.58 -11.01
C ILE A 44 4.86 -6.39 -9.54
N GLY A 45 5.81 -7.20 -9.06
CA GLY A 45 6.21 -7.31 -7.67
C GLY A 45 5.61 -8.53 -6.97
N CYS A 46 6.39 -9.60 -6.86
CA CYS A 46 5.97 -10.92 -6.36
C CYS A 46 6.24 -11.11 -4.86
N GLY A 47 6.16 -10.03 -4.07
CA GLY A 47 6.20 -10.09 -2.61
C GLY A 47 4.90 -10.63 -2.02
N GLY A 48 4.86 -10.82 -0.69
CA GLY A 48 3.66 -11.37 -0.01
C GLY A 48 2.38 -10.56 -0.26
N ARG A 49 2.46 -9.22 -0.43
CA ARG A 49 1.28 -8.42 -0.78
C ARG A 49 0.89 -8.63 -2.26
N GLY A 50 1.89 -8.70 -3.15
CA GLY A 50 1.65 -8.97 -4.58
C GLY A 50 0.97 -10.31 -4.81
N SER A 51 1.48 -11.38 -4.20
CA SER A 51 0.85 -12.72 -4.26
C SER A 51 -0.60 -12.67 -3.74
N GLY A 52 -0.83 -11.98 -2.60
CA GLY A 52 -2.18 -11.83 -2.05
C GLY A 52 -3.11 -11.05 -2.98
N ALA A 53 -2.64 -9.95 -3.60
CA ALA A 53 -3.42 -9.16 -4.53
C ALA A 53 -3.78 -9.94 -5.81
N ALA A 54 -2.81 -10.70 -6.36
CA ALA A 54 -3.05 -11.56 -7.52
C ALA A 54 -4.09 -12.65 -7.21
N LEU A 55 -4.00 -13.27 -6.04
CA LEU A 55 -5.01 -14.24 -5.60
C LEU A 55 -6.40 -13.61 -5.51
N GLN A 56 -6.52 -12.45 -4.84
CA GLN A 56 -7.78 -11.73 -4.70
C GLN A 56 -8.35 -11.29 -6.05
N ALA A 57 -7.50 -10.85 -6.97
CA ALA A 57 -7.92 -10.53 -8.34
C ALA A 57 -8.52 -11.75 -9.06
N THR A 58 -7.84 -12.91 -8.99
CA THR A 58 -8.34 -14.15 -9.63
C THR A 58 -9.57 -14.74 -8.95
N MET A 59 -9.86 -14.34 -7.72
CA MET A 59 -11.06 -14.74 -6.96
C MET A 59 -12.23 -13.76 -7.12
N SER A 60 -12.03 -12.59 -7.73
CA SER A 60 -13.07 -11.57 -7.86
C SER A 60 -14.20 -11.98 -8.81
N GLU A 61 -13.87 -12.71 -9.89
CA GLU A 61 -14.82 -13.21 -10.88
C GLU A 61 -14.30 -14.50 -11.54
N ASP A 62 -15.22 -15.32 -12.09
CA ASP A 62 -14.89 -16.62 -12.70
C ASP A 62 -13.95 -16.52 -13.92
N ASN A 63 -13.98 -15.41 -14.65
CA ASN A 63 -13.21 -15.22 -15.89
C ASN A 63 -12.07 -14.19 -15.72
N VAL A 64 -11.46 -14.12 -14.54
CA VAL A 64 -10.21 -13.40 -14.28
C VAL A 64 -9.08 -14.39 -14.10
N VAL A 65 -7.98 -14.22 -14.82
CA VAL A 65 -6.82 -15.13 -14.82
C VAL A 65 -5.51 -14.35 -14.72
N LEU A 66 -4.52 -14.91 -14.05
CA LEU A 66 -3.16 -14.38 -14.02
C LEU A 66 -2.35 -14.98 -15.17
N THR A 67 -1.78 -14.15 -16.05
CA THR A 67 -1.08 -14.60 -17.26
C THR A 67 0.38 -14.13 -17.36
N ALA A 68 0.80 -13.15 -16.56
CA ALA A 68 2.19 -12.67 -16.55
C ALA A 68 2.62 -12.24 -15.13
N MET A 69 3.89 -12.48 -14.80
CA MET A 69 4.47 -12.11 -13.50
C MET A 69 5.86 -11.51 -13.68
N ALA A 70 6.19 -10.51 -12.85
CA ALA A 70 7.50 -9.87 -12.83
C ALA A 70 7.98 -9.56 -11.41
N ASP A 71 9.26 -9.81 -11.17
CA ASP A 71 9.99 -9.36 -9.96
C ASP A 71 11.47 -9.15 -10.30
N ILE A 72 12.18 -8.37 -9.48
CA ILE A 72 13.63 -8.25 -9.62
C ILE A 72 14.37 -9.49 -9.13
N PHE A 73 13.72 -10.31 -8.27
CA PHE A 73 14.28 -11.51 -7.68
C PHE A 73 13.58 -12.77 -8.20
N ARG A 74 14.33 -13.66 -8.84
CA ARG A 74 13.82 -14.95 -9.33
C ARG A 74 13.21 -15.79 -8.20
N ASP A 75 13.86 -15.86 -7.04
CA ASP A 75 13.38 -16.61 -5.87
C ASP A 75 12.02 -16.09 -5.36
N LYS A 76 11.75 -14.78 -5.47
CA LYS A 76 10.47 -14.20 -5.07
C LYS A 76 9.37 -14.49 -6.10
N LEU A 77 9.70 -14.44 -7.35
CA LEU A 77 8.77 -14.77 -8.43
C LEU A 77 8.34 -16.24 -8.32
N ASP A 78 9.31 -17.16 -8.19
CA ASP A 78 9.02 -18.60 -8.11
C ASP A 78 8.23 -18.94 -6.84
N GLU A 79 8.62 -18.43 -5.66
CA GLU A 79 7.87 -18.61 -4.40
C GLU A 79 6.41 -18.11 -4.55
N SER A 80 6.20 -16.97 -5.20
CA SER A 80 4.88 -16.40 -5.44
C SER A 80 4.06 -17.28 -6.39
N TYR A 81 4.64 -17.70 -7.49
CA TYR A 81 4.01 -18.57 -8.48
C TYR A 81 3.54 -19.89 -7.86
N ASP A 82 4.44 -20.58 -7.17
CA ASP A 82 4.14 -21.86 -6.52
C ASP A 82 3.00 -21.72 -5.50
N ASN A 83 3.01 -20.67 -4.68
CA ASN A 83 1.94 -20.39 -3.72
C ASN A 83 0.60 -20.09 -4.41
N LEU A 84 0.60 -19.33 -5.49
CA LEU A 84 -0.61 -19.01 -6.25
C LEU A 84 -1.21 -20.25 -6.93
N VAL A 85 -0.36 -21.11 -7.51
CA VAL A 85 -0.80 -22.39 -8.10
C VAL A 85 -1.42 -23.29 -7.04
N LEU A 86 -0.83 -23.38 -5.85
CA LEU A 86 -1.40 -24.18 -4.74
C LEU A 86 -2.78 -23.68 -4.30
N GLU A 87 -3.02 -22.37 -4.33
CA GLU A 87 -4.29 -21.77 -3.89
C GLU A 87 -5.36 -21.76 -4.99
N ASN A 88 -4.99 -21.58 -6.26
CA ASN A 88 -5.95 -21.44 -7.37
C ASN A 88 -5.36 -21.82 -8.74
N GLU A 89 -4.92 -23.08 -8.90
CA GLU A 89 -4.22 -23.59 -10.09
C GLU A 89 -4.95 -23.25 -11.40
N SER A 90 -6.27 -23.39 -11.42
CA SER A 90 -7.07 -23.18 -12.64
C SER A 90 -7.08 -21.75 -13.18
N LYS A 91 -6.65 -20.77 -12.37
CA LYS A 91 -6.61 -19.34 -12.71
C LYS A 91 -5.20 -18.80 -12.93
N ILE A 92 -4.18 -19.59 -12.64
CA ILE A 92 -2.77 -19.20 -12.77
C ILE A 92 -2.23 -19.78 -14.08
N LEU A 93 -2.34 -19.00 -15.14
CA LEU A 93 -2.00 -19.40 -16.50
C LEU A 93 -0.68 -18.79 -16.98
N VAL A 94 0.25 -18.57 -16.05
CA VAL A 94 1.58 -18.02 -16.32
C VAL A 94 2.50 -19.16 -16.77
N ASP A 95 3.00 -19.12 -18.00
CA ASP A 95 4.04 -20.01 -18.48
C ASP A 95 5.45 -19.44 -18.23
N GLU A 96 6.50 -20.17 -18.55
CA GLU A 96 7.89 -19.73 -18.30
C GLU A 96 8.28 -18.51 -19.13
N ASP A 97 7.70 -18.31 -20.31
CA ASP A 97 7.99 -17.17 -21.19
C ASP A 97 7.34 -15.88 -20.67
N HIS A 98 6.39 -15.98 -19.72
CA HIS A 98 5.71 -14.87 -19.08
C HIS A 98 6.14 -14.66 -17.59
N LYS A 99 7.25 -15.26 -17.18
CA LYS A 99 7.93 -15.05 -15.89
C LYS A 99 9.16 -14.15 -16.08
N PHE A 100 8.99 -12.86 -15.87
CA PHE A 100 10.02 -11.88 -16.17
C PHE A 100 10.83 -11.49 -14.93
N VAL A 101 12.16 -11.47 -15.02
CA VAL A 101 13.06 -11.14 -13.92
C VAL A 101 13.94 -9.96 -14.31
N GLY A 102 14.15 -9.02 -13.37
CA GLY A 102 15.02 -7.85 -13.51
C GLY A 102 14.29 -6.52 -13.36
N PHE A 103 15.04 -5.42 -13.36
CA PHE A 103 14.48 -4.08 -13.15
C PHE A 103 13.56 -3.63 -14.27
N ASP A 104 13.80 -4.07 -15.50
CA ASP A 104 12.96 -3.78 -16.67
C ASP A 104 11.81 -4.78 -16.88
N SER A 105 11.68 -5.77 -16.03
CA SER A 105 10.70 -6.87 -16.17
C SER A 105 9.26 -6.35 -16.21
N TYR A 106 8.96 -5.22 -15.55
CA TYR A 106 7.63 -4.60 -15.60
C TYR A 106 7.24 -4.18 -17.01
N LYS A 107 8.19 -3.73 -17.86
CA LYS A 107 7.92 -3.36 -19.27
C LYS A 107 7.43 -4.56 -20.05
N LYS A 108 8.04 -5.74 -19.83
CA LYS A 108 7.65 -6.98 -20.50
C LYS A 108 6.24 -7.45 -20.10
N VAL A 109 5.83 -7.26 -18.83
CA VAL A 109 4.43 -7.51 -18.43
C VAL A 109 3.48 -6.57 -19.16
N LEU A 110 3.83 -5.28 -19.29
CA LEU A 110 3.00 -4.31 -20.00
C LEU A 110 2.90 -4.57 -21.50
N GLU A 111 3.94 -5.14 -22.11
CA GLU A 111 3.98 -5.57 -23.51
C GLU A 111 3.23 -6.88 -23.74
N SER A 112 2.97 -7.65 -22.68
CA SER A 112 2.20 -8.88 -22.76
C SER A 112 0.70 -8.59 -22.98
N ASP A 113 -0.03 -9.63 -23.39
CA ASP A 113 -1.48 -9.58 -23.59
C ASP A 113 -2.20 -9.62 -22.24
N VAL A 114 -2.07 -8.52 -21.44
CA VAL A 114 -2.76 -8.31 -20.17
C VAL A 114 -3.71 -7.11 -20.26
N ASP A 115 -4.84 -7.17 -19.57
CA ASP A 115 -5.85 -6.11 -19.52
C ASP A 115 -5.69 -5.26 -18.26
N VAL A 116 -5.33 -5.90 -17.14
CA VAL A 116 -5.21 -5.30 -15.83
C VAL A 116 -3.82 -5.59 -15.27
N VAL A 117 -3.18 -4.60 -14.66
CA VAL A 117 -1.90 -4.79 -13.97
C VAL A 117 -2.00 -4.49 -12.48
N ILE A 118 -1.31 -5.30 -11.68
CA ILE A 118 -1.19 -5.16 -10.24
C ILE A 118 0.22 -4.67 -9.93
N LEU A 119 0.34 -3.45 -9.41
CA LEU A 119 1.61 -2.79 -9.09
C LEU A 119 1.89 -2.89 -7.58
N THR A 120 2.81 -3.76 -7.18
CA THR A 120 3.13 -4.06 -5.77
C THR A 120 4.62 -3.98 -5.44
N THR A 121 5.41 -3.37 -6.32
CA THR A 121 6.82 -3.06 -6.07
C THR A 121 7.00 -2.08 -4.90
N PRO A 122 8.20 -1.87 -4.36
CA PRO A 122 8.42 -0.82 -3.37
C PRO A 122 7.94 0.57 -3.86
N PRO A 123 7.50 1.46 -2.94
CA PRO A 123 6.86 2.73 -3.31
C PRO A 123 7.65 3.63 -4.26
N SER A 124 8.99 3.60 -4.21
CA SER A 124 9.85 4.42 -5.09
C SER A 124 9.70 4.10 -6.58
N PHE A 125 9.33 2.86 -6.91
CA PHE A 125 9.13 2.42 -8.30
C PHE A 125 7.76 2.79 -8.86
N ARG A 126 6.77 3.00 -8.00
CA ARG A 126 5.36 3.12 -8.39
C ARG A 126 5.06 4.29 -9.32
N PRO A 127 5.63 5.51 -9.17
CA PRO A 127 5.35 6.59 -10.10
C PRO A 127 5.71 6.22 -11.55
N ALA A 128 6.88 5.60 -11.77
CA ALA A 128 7.32 5.18 -13.10
C ALA A 128 6.50 4.00 -13.64
N HIS A 129 6.25 2.98 -12.82
CA HIS A 129 5.45 1.81 -13.20
C HIS A 129 3.99 2.19 -13.51
N LEU A 130 3.41 3.10 -12.73
CA LEU A 130 2.06 3.62 -12.96
C LEU A 130 1.99 4.40 -14.28
N ALA A 131 2.97 5.27 -14.53
CA ALA A 131 3.03 6.03 -15.79
C ALA A 131 3.13 5.10 -16.99
N ALA A 132 3.99 4.09 -16.94
CA ALA A 132 4.13 3.10 -18.00
C ALA A 132 2.84 2.28 -18.22
N ALA A 133 2.15 1.88 -17.15
CA ALA A 133 0.89 1.13 -17.22
C ALA A 133 -0.23 1.95 -17.87
N VAL A 134 -0.35 3.24 -17.50
CA VAL A 134 -1.32 4.17 -18.10
C VAL A 134 -1.00 4.42 -19.58
N GLU A 135 0.29 4.56 -19.92
CA GLU A 135 0.69 4.73 -21.31
C GLU A 135 0.38 3.50 -22.16
N ALA A 136 0.59 2.30 -21.61
CA ALA A 136 0.23 1.02 -22.22
C ALA A 136 -1.31 0.76 -22.26
N GLY A 137 -2.13 1.67 -21.71
CA GLY A 137 -3.59 1.55 -21.75
C GLY A 137 -4.17 0.44 -20.87
N LYS A 138 -3.48 0.07 -19.79
CA LYS A 138 -3.94 -0.99 -18.89
C LYS A 138 -4.81 -0.43 -17.75
N HIS A 139 -5.82 -1.20 -17.30
CA HIS A 139 -6.47 -0.96 -16.01
C HIS A 139 -5.50 -1.30 -14.88
N ILE A 140 -5.60 -0.62 -13.73
CA ILE A 140 -4.52 -0.67 -12.74
C ILE A 140 -5.08 -0.85 -11.32
N PHE A 141 -4.52 -1.84 -10.61
CA PHE A 141 -4.49 -1.85 -9.16
C PHE A 141 -3.08 -1.42 -8.71
N CYS A 142 -2.99 -0.31 -7.96
CA CYS A 142 -1.72 0.23 -7.48
C CYS A 142 -1.66 0.20 -5.96
N GLU A 143 -0.78 -0.61 -5.38
CA GLU A 143 -0.61 -0.66 -3.93
C GLU A 143 -0.18 0.69 -3.34
N LYS A 144 -0.61 0.94 -2.11
CA LYS A 144 -0.17 2.09 -1.30
C LYS A 144 1.22 1.83 -0.68
N PRO A 145 1.96 2.87 -0.34
CA PRO A 145 1.89 4.26 -0.81
C PRO A 145 2.37 4.38 -2.25
N VAL A 146 1.90 5.39 -2.97
CA VAL A 146 2.12 5.49 -4.42
C VAL A 146 3.39 6.24 -4.83
N ALA A 147 4.10 6.82 -3.87
CA ALA A 147 5.38 7.49 -4.04
C ALA A 147 6.10 7.64 -2.69
N VAL A 148 7.33 8.12 -2.70
CA VAL A 148 8.15 8.37 -1.50
C VAL A 148 8.48 9.86 -1.29
N ASP A 149 8.26 10.70 -2.30
CA ASP A 149 8.60 12.13 -2.31
C ASP A 149 7.59 12.96 -3.12
N ALA A 150 7.68 14.28 -3.00
CA ALA A 150 6.75 15.19 -3.67
C ALA A 150 6.86 15.18 -5.20
N PRO A 151 8.03 15.09 -5.82
CA PRO A 151 8.14 14.89 -7.28
C PRO A 151 7.41 13.64 -7.76
N GLY A 152 7.53 12.53 -7.04
CA GLY A 152 6.80 11.30 -7.31
C GLY A 152 5.28 11.48 -7.20
N ILE A 153 4.79 12.20 -6.20
CA ILE A 153 3.36 12.52 -6.05
C ILE A 153 2.85 13.38 -7.20
N ARG A 154 3.59 14.41 -7.61
CA ARG A 154 3.21 15.24 -8.77
C ARG A 154 3.12 14.41 -10.06
N SER A 155 4.07 13.49 -10.27
CA SER A 155 4.04 12.54 -11.38
C SER A 155 2.80 11.63 -11.31
N VAL A 156 2.47 11.09 -10.14
CA VAL A 156 1.27 10.26 -9.94
C VAL A 156 -0.01 11.04 -10.23
N ILE A 157 -0.12 12.28 -9.78
CA ILE A 157 -1.29 13.14 -10.06
C ILE A 157 -1.48 13.36 -11.57
N GLU A 158 -0.42 13.69 -12.28
CA GLU A 158 -0.49 13.89 -13.74
C GLU A 158 -0.83 12.58 -14.46
N THR A 159 -0.26 11.48 -14.04
CA THR A 159 -0.56 10.14 -14.57
C THR A 159 -2.00 9.73 -14.30
N ALA A 160 -2.52 10.01 -13.09
CA ALA A 160 -3.91 9.73 -12.75
C ALA A 160 -4.90 10.54 -13.61
N LYS A 161 -4.61 11.80 -13.91
CA LYS A 161 -5.42 12.60 -14.86
C LYS A 161 -5.48 11.93 -16.23
N LYS A 162 -4.33 11.49 -16.77
CA LYS A 162 -4.26 10.76 -18.06
C LYS A 162 -5.03 9.44 -18.00
N ALA A 163 -4.93 8.68 -16.90
CA ALA A 163 -5.70 7.44 -16.73
C ALA A 163 -7.21 7.71 -16.81
N LYS A 164 -7.69 8.77 -16.15
CA LYS A 164 -9.09 9.19 -16.19
C LYS A 164 -9.53 9.60 -17.61
N GLU A 165 -8.70 10.37 -18.31
CA GLU A 165 -8.96 10.78 -19.70
C GLU A 165 -9.03 9.59 -20.66
N LYS A 166 -8.19 8.57 -20.44
CA LYS A 166 -8.20 7.31 -21.21
C LYS A 166 -9.33 6.36 -20.80
N GLY A 167 -10.14 6.67 -19.79
CA GLY A 167 -11.20 5.79 -19.28
C GLY A 167 -10.67 4.52 -18.59
N LEU A 168 -9.47 4.57 -18.02
CA LEU A 168 -8.86 3.44 -17.33
C LEU A 168 -9.31 3.40 -15.87
N ALA A 169 -9.63 2.21 -15.38
CA ALA A 169 -9.81 2.00 -13.95
C ALA A 169 -8.46 2.13 -13.25
N LEU A 170 -8.44 2.91 -12.16
CA LEU A 170 -7.27 3.10 -11.30
C LEU A 170 -7.71 3.03 -9.85
N MET A 171 -7.38 1.93 -9.19
CA MET A 171 -7.68 1.68 -7.79
C MET A 171 -6.39 1.60 -6.99
N SER A 172 -6.40 2.22 -5.82
CA SER A 172 -5.30 2.13 -4.86
C SER A 172 -5.53 1.05 -3.81
N GLY A 173 -4.45 0.46 -3.28
CA GLY A 173 -4.48 -0.51 -2.19
C GLY A 173 -4.76 0.09 -0.80
N PHE A 174 -5.57 1.16 -0.70
CA PHE A 174 -6.07 1.68 0.57
C PHE A 174 -7.24 0.83 1.08
N CYS A 175 -6.99 -0.46 1.33
CA CYS A 175 -7.99 -1.48 1.64
C CYS A 175 -8.93 -1.13 2.81
N TRP A 176 -8.51 -0.25 3.73
CA TRP A 176 -9.37 0.20 4.83
C TRP A 176 -10.57 1.02 4.35
N ARG A 177 -10.51 1.62 3.15
CA ARG A 177 -11.66 2.28 2.50
C ARG A 177 -12.67 1.29 1.90
N HIS A 178 -12.30 0.01 1.82
CA HIS A 178 -13.16 -1.08 1.34
C HIS A 178 -13.59 -2.03 2.47
N ASP A 179 -13.37 -1.65 3.74
CA ASP A 179 -13.79 -2.40 4.92
C ASP A 179 -15.20 -1.95 5.34
N VAL A 180 -16.18 -2.84 5.22
CA VAL A 180 -17.60 -2.54 5.44
C VAL A 180 -17.87 -1.78 6.75
N PRO A 181 -17.34 -2.22 7.93
CA PRO A 181 -17.57 -1.48 9.17
C PRO A 181 -17.05 -0.03 9.12
N LYS A 182 -15.96 0.23 8.37
CA LYS A 182 -15.45 1.59 8.20
C LYS A 182 -16.34 2.40 7.27
N ILE A 183 -16.75 1.82 6.14
CA ILE A 183 -17.67 2.47 5.20
C ILE A 183 -18.92 2.93 5.93
N ASP A 184 -19.58 2.04 6.69
CA ASP A 184 -20.80 2.36 7.42
C ASP A 184 -20.57 3.44 8.49
N THR A 185 -19.44 3.37 9.21
CA THR A 185 -19.09 4.34 10.23
C THR A 185 -18.84 5.72 9.64
N PHE A 186 -18.01 5.79 8.59
CA PHE A 186 -17.68 7.06 7.94
C PHE A 186 -18.87 7.69 7.21
N ASN A 187 -19.76 6.88 6.61
CA ASN A 187 -21.01 7.38 6.06
C ASN A 187 -21.85 8.09 7.15
N LYS A 188 -22.03 7.47 8.32
CA LYS A 188 -22.74 8.11 9.45
C LYS A 188 -22.08 9.41 9.90
N ILE A 189 -20.76 9.44 9.98
CA ILE A 189 -20.01 10.65 10.37
C ILE A 189 -20.21 11.76 9.35
N LEU A 190 -20.04 11.46 8.06
CA LEU A 190 -20.16 12.42 6.96
C LEU A 190 -21.61 12.87 6.74
N ASP A 191 -22.60 12.03 7.07
CA ASP A 191 -24.03 12.36 7.10
C ASP A 191 -24.41 13.25 8.31
N GLY A 192 -23.44 13.61 9.15
CA GLY A 192 -23.58 14.59 10.22
C GLY A 192 -24.02 14.03 11.58
N ALA A 193 -23.93 12.69 11.81
CA ALA A 193 -24.31 12.08 13.09
C ALA A 193 -23.60 12.66 14.31
N ILE A 194 -22.37 13.20 14.12
CA ILE A 194 -21.58 13.88 15.17
C ILE A 194 -21.42 15.39 14.93
N GLY A 195 -22.15 15.95 13.94
CA GLY A 195 -21.99 17.33 13.50
C GLY A 195 -20.66 17.56 12.76
N ASP A 196 -20.20 18.82 12.75
CA ASP A 196 -18.93 19.18 12.09
C ASP A 196 -17.75 18.57 12.85
N VAL A 197 -16.90 17.83 12.14
CA VAL A 197 -15.68 17.24 12.69
C VAL A 197 -14.66 18.35 12.97
N HIS A 198 -14.13 18.40 14.22
CA HIS A 198 -13.13 19.38 14.64
C HIS A 198 -11.76 18.77 14.87
N ASP A 199 -11.70 17.61 15.53
CA ASP A 199 -10.46 16.97 15.91
C ASP A 199 -10.50 15.47 15.57
N VAL A 200 -9.41 14.98 15.00
CA VAL A 200 -9.18 13.56 14.78
C VAL A 200 -7.83 13.17 15.39
N TYR A 201 -7.89 12.25 16.33
CA TYR A 201 -6.70 11.64 16.90
C TYR A 201 -6.57 10.22 16.38
N ASN A 202 -5.47 9.91 15.73
CA ASN A 202 -5.26 8.56 15.19
C ASN A 202 -3.93 7.95 15.60
N THR A 203 -3.89 6.63 15.65
CA THR A 203 -2.71 5.87 16.04
C THR A 203 -2.41 4.74 15.06
N TYR A 204 -1.11 4.53 14.79
CA TYR A 204 -0.58 3.34 14.13
C TYR A 204 0.62 2.82 14.91
N ASN A 205 0.38 2.26 16.08
CA ASN A 205 1.42 1.74 16.95
C ASN A 205 1.60 0.24 16.77
N THR A 206 2.71 -0.17 16.17
CA THR A 206 3.02 -1.58 15.88
C THR A 206 4.33 -2.03 16.53
N GLY A 207 4.64 -3.32 16.43
CA GLY A 207 5.90 -3.89 16.87
C GLY A 207 6.98 -3.86 15.79
N ALA A 208 8.04 -4.59 16.01
CA ALA A 208 9.11 -4.77 15.02
C ALA A 208 8.57 -5.42 13.74
N LEU A 209 9.11 -5.01 12.61
CA LEU A 209 8.82 -5.58 11.30
C LEU A 209 9.76 -6.76 10.99
N TRP A 210 9.51 -7.40 9.85
CA TRP A 210 10.39 -8.42 9.31
C TRP A 210 11.76 -7.82 8.97
N PHE A 211 12.81 -8.66 9.08
CA PHE A 211 14.17 -8.33 8.68
C PHE A 211 14.78 -9.57 8.04
N ARG A 212 15.48 -9.40 6.92
CA ARG A 212 16.19 -10.46 6.21
C ARG A 212 17.65 -10.38 6.56
N LYS A 213 18.17 -11.43 7.22
CA LYS A 213 19.60 -11.53 7.53
C LYS A 213 20.38 -11.57 6.23
N ARG A 214 21.52 -10.84 6.23
CA ARG A 214 22.44 -10.83 5.10
C ARG A 214 22.96 -12.23 4.82
N LYS A 215 23.00 -12.62 3.57
CA LYS A 215 23.72 -13.79 3.08
C LYS A 215 25.08 -13.35 2.53
N GLU A 216 26.05 -14.27 2.51
CA GLU A 216 27.43 -13.99 2.07
C GLU A 216 27.51 -13.58 0.58
N ASP A 217 26.60 -14.10 -0.23
CA ASP A 217 26.52 -13.86 -1.67
C ASP A 217 25.78 -12.56 -2.04
N TRP A 218 25.16 -11.85 -1.08
CA TRP A 218 24.43 -10.62 -1.37
C TRP A 218 25.35 -9.40 -1.41
N SER A 219 25.29 -8.63 -2.50
CA SER A 219 25.85 -7.29 -2.55
C SER A 219 25.16 -6.35 -1.55
N ASP A 220 25.74 -5.18 -1.28
CA ASP A 220 25.11 -4.16 -0.43
C ASP A 220 23.81 -3.66 -1.04
N PHE A 221 23.78 -3.53 -2.36
CA PHE A 221 22.57 -3.12 -3.07
C PHE A 221 21.47 -4.19 -3.01
N GLU A 222 21.81 -5.47 -3.19
CA GLU A 222 20.86 -6.57 -3.03
C GLU A 222 20.30 -6.65 -1.60
N PHE A 223 21.18 -6.50 -0.60
CA PHE A 223 20.74 -6.45 0.80
C PHE A 223 19.77 -5.30 1.05
N THR A 224 20.03 -4.12 0.48
CA THR A 224 19.15 -2.94 0.54
C THR A 224 17.81 -3.24 -0.11
N MET A 225 17.80 -3.79 -1.32
CA MET A 225 16.56 -4.12 -2.04
C MET A 225 15.74 -5.19 -1.31
N ARG A 226 16.38 -6.20 -0.71
CA ARG A 226 15.70 -7.25 0.08
C ARG A 226 15.17 -6.75 1.43
N ASN A 227 15.72 -5.63 1.96
CA ASN A 227 15.29 -4.97 3.18
C ASN A 227 14.72 -3.56 2.94
N TRP A 228 14.14 -3.34 1.77
CA TRP A 228 13.69 -2.06 1.25
C TRP A 228 12.90 -1.20 2.25
N ILE A 229 12.19 -1.82 3.17
CA ILE A 229 11.35 -1.15 4.16
C ILE A 229 12.16 -0.25 5.14
N TYR A 230 13.47 -0.51 5.28
CA TYR A 230 14.37 0.21 6.17
C TYR A 230 15.12 1.36 5.48
N TYR A 231 14.91 1.56 4.19
CA TYR A 231 15.57 2.59 3.41
C TYR A 231 14.54 3.60 2.92
N ASN A 232 14.68 4.87 3.37
CA ASN A 232 13.67 5.89 3.10
C ASN A 232 13.46 6.18 1.60
N TRP A 233 14.49 6.00 0.78
CA TRP A 233 14.38 6.18 -0.66
C TRP A 233 13.52 5.09 -1.34
N LEU A 234 13.39 3.92 -0.73
CA LEU A 234 12.55 2.81 -1.23
C LEU A 234 11.15 2.83 -0.62
N SER A 235 11.06 3.10 0.70
CA SER A 235 9.83 2.96 1.47
C SER A 235 9.11 4.28 1.77
N GLY A 236 9.83 5.40 1.71
CA GLY A 236 9.34 6.69 2.19
C GLY A 236 9.42 6.86 3.72
N ASP A 237 9.77 5.82 4.46
CA ASP A 237 9.74 5.67 5.91
C ASP A 237 8.42 5.08 6.47
N ALA A 238 8.44 4.67 7.72
CA ALA A 238 7.36 3.98 8.41
C ALA A 238 6.02 4.73 8.43
N ILE A 239 6.06 6.05 8.53
CA ILE A 239 4.86 6.90 8.49
C ILE A 239 4.15 6.82 7.14
N ILE A 240 4.90 6.66 6.04
CA ILE A 240 4.37 6.57 4.68
C ILE A 240 4.03 5.12 4.34
N GLU A 241 4.94 4.19 4.61
CA GLU A 241 4.76 2.80 4.16
C GLU A 241 3.65 2.09 4.91
N GLN A 242 3.54 2.28 6.23
CA GLN A 242 2.54 1.59 7.04
C GLN A 242 1.48 2.53 7.61
N ALA A 243 1.88 3.60 8.28
CA ALA A 243 0.95 4.44 9.01
C ALA A 243 0.05 5.28 8.09
N VAL A 244 0.35 5.36 6.81
CA VAL A 244 -0.49 6.04 5.81
C VAL A 244 -1.94 5.54 5.80
N HIS A 245 -2.19 4.28 6.16
CA HIS A 245 -3.56 3.78 6.32
C HIS A 245 -4.35 4.56 7.39
N SER A 246 -3.75 4.83 8.56
CA SER A 246 -4.39 5.61 9.62
C SER A 246 -4.50 7.10 9.23
N ILE A 247 -3.50 7.62 8.54
CA ILE A 247 -3.51 9.00 8.03
C ILE A 247 -4.61 9.16 6.97
N ASP A 248 -4.82 8.17 6.11
CA ASP A 248 -5.91 8.14 5.13
C ASP A 248 -7.30 8.12 5.81
N LEU A 249 -7.48 7.34 6.88
CA LEU A 249 -8.72 7.39 7.65
C LEU A 249 -8.96 8.75 8.32
N MET A 250 -7.88 9.43 8.77
CA MET A 250 -7.99 10.80 9.28
C MET A 250 -8.45 11.76 8.18
N SER A 251 -7.88 11.65 6.97
CA SER A 251 -8.32 12.41 5.81
C SER A 251 -9.80 12.15 5.49
N TRP A 252 -10.22 10.89 5.53
CA TRP A 252 -11.61 10.51 5.30
C TRP A 252 -12.57 11.13 6.32
N ALA A 253 -12.18 11.18 7.58
CA ALA A 253 -12.99 11.84 8.63
C ALA A 253 -13.23 13.33 8.36
N PHE A 254 -12.27 14.00 7.72
CA PHE A 254 -12.39 15.39 7.27
C PHE A 254 -13.00 15.53 5.85
N GLY A 255 -13.59 14.48 5.28
CA GLY A 255 -14.14 14.51 3.93
C GLY A 255 -13.08 14.68 2.84
N ASP A 256 -11.88 14.15 3.06
CA ASP A 256 -10.70 14.27 2.18
C ASP A 256 -10.21 15.72 1.97
N MET A 257 -10.51 16.62 2.94
CA MET A 257 -9.99 17.98 2.98
C MET A 257 -8.46 17.95 3.12
N LEU A 258 -7.79 18.90 2.48
CA LEU A 258 -6.34 19.05 2.59
C LEU A 258 -5.97 19.97 3.78
N PRO A 259 -4.89 19.67 4.52
CA PRO A 259 -4.43 20.53 5.60
C PRO A 259 -3.78 21.82 5.06
N ILE A 260 -3.74 22.85 5.88
CA ILE A 260 -3.01 24.08 5.60
C ILE A 260 -1.50 23.85 5.81
N SER A 261 -1.17 23.17 6.91
CA SER A 261 0.22 22.89 7.32
C SER A 261 0.29 21.70 8.26
N ALA A 262 1.49 21.24 8.52
CA ALA A 262 1.76 20.30 9.59
C ALA A 262 2.99 20.72 10.40
N THR A 263 3.04 20.25 11.65
CA THR A 263 4.21 20.29 12.51
C THR A 263 4.36 18.95 13.19
N GLY A 264 5.57 18.58 13.60
CA GLY A 264 5.74 17.25 14.19
C GLY A 264 7.14 16.99 14.71
N THR A 265 7.25 15.84 15.31
CA THR A 265 8.50 15.27 15.79
C THR A 265 8.56 13.79 15.49
N GLY A 266 9.75 13.23 15.50
CA GLY A 266 10.00 11.82 15.32
C GLY A 266 11.46 11.50 15.58
N GLY A 267 11.80 10.26 15.43
CA GLY A 267 13.17 9.86 15.66
C GLY A 267 13.40 8.35 15.50
N ARG A 268 14.63 7.98 15.76
CA ARG A 268 15.10 6.61 15.75
C ARG A 268 15.72 6.27 17.10
N GLN A 269 15.10 5.35 17.83
CA GLN A 269 15.47 5.01 19.19
C GLN A 269 15.70 3.51 19.38
N SER A 270 14.96 2.67 18.69
CA SER A 270 14.96 1.22 18.89
C SER A 270 15.64 0.43 17.77
N ARG A 271 15.86 1.04 16.60
CA ARG A 271 16.50 0.41 15.42
C ARG A 271 17.71 1.23 15.00
N THR A 272 18.67 1.34 15.91
CA THR A 272 19.85 2.23 15.77
C THR A 272 20.99 1.62 14.99
N GLU A 273 21.01 0.29 14.83
CA GLU A 273 22.07 -0.41 14.11
C GLU A 273 21.99 -0.11 12.60
N GLU A 274 23.14 -0.11 11.95
CA GLU A 274 23.34 0.24 10.53
C GLU A 274 22.47 -0.60 9.58
N GLN A 275 22.27 -1.86 9.91
CA GLN A 275 21.43 -2.78 9.13
C GLN A 275 19.97 -2.35 8.94
N TYR A 276 19.49 -1.41 9.75
CA TYR A 276 18.14 -0.85 9.63
C TYR A 276 18.09 0.44 8.79
N GLY A 277 19.09 0.67 7.94
CA GLY A 277 19.10 1.79 7.01
C GLY A 277 18.97 3.14 7.69
N ASN A 278 18.08 4.01 7.19
CA ASN A 278 17.98 5.40 7.65
C ASN A 278 16.57 5.87 8.06
N VAL A 279 15.62 4.95 8.23
CA VAL A 279 14.24 5.27 8.62
C VAL A 279 14.09 5.55 10.11
N PHE A 280 13.13 6.37 10.48
CA PHE A 280 12.70 6.58 11.86
C PHE A 280 11.87 5.39 12.36
N ASP A 281 11.72 5.26 13.67
CA ASP A 281 10.88 4.23 14.28
C ASP A 281 9.66 4.78 15.03
N HIS A 282 9.52 6.11 15.13
CA HIS A 282 8.33 6.75 15.68
C HIS A 282 8.10 8.15 15.12
N PHE A 283 6.84 8.57 15.08
CA PHE A 283 6.37 9.87 14.61
C PHE A 283 5.23 10.39 15.47
N ALA A 284 5.20 11.70 15.68
CA ALA A 284 4.08 12.45 16.24
C ALA A 284 3.88 13.70 15.37
N VAL A 285 2.75 13.81 14.71
CA VAL A 285 2.47 14.87 13.73
C VAL A 285 1.10 15.47 14.00
N ILE A 286 1.03 16.79 13.95
CA ILE A 286 -0.20 17.57 14.00
C ILE A 286 -0.40 18.21 12.63
N TYR A 287 -1.54 17.94 12.02
CA TYR A 287 -2.00 18.55 10.77
C TYR A 287 -3.03 19.62 11.11
N GLU A 288 -2.79 20.85 10.69
CA GLU A 288 -3.70 21.97 10.85
C GLU A 288 -4.56 22.12 9.59
N TYR A 289 -5.87 22.08 9.76
CA TYR A 289 -6.85 22.22 8.71
C TYR A 289 -7.57 23.59 8.79
N PRO A 290 -8.32 23.99 7.74
CA PRO A 290 -9.18 25.18 7.83
C PRO A 290 -10.12 25.12 9.04
N ASP A 291 -10.62 26.29 9.48
CA ASP A 291 -11.57 26.43 10.59
C ASP A 291 -11.06 25.91 11.95
N ASN A 292 -9.74 25.98 12.16
CA ASN A 292 -9.06 25.49 13.38
C ASN A 292 -9.27 23.99 13.66
N LYS A 293 -9.55 23.18 12.63
CA LYS A 293 -9.64 21.73 12.75
C LYS A 293 -8.25 21.11 12.82
N ARG A 294 -8.11 20.01 13.55
CA ARG A 294 -6.81 19.34 13.76
C ARG A 294 -6.86 17.85 13.58
N GLY A 295 -5.85 17.33 12.88
CA GLY A 295 -5.54 15.90 12.84
C GLY A 295 -4.26 15.62 13.62
N VAL A 296 -4.31 14.71 14.59
CA VAL A 296 -3.13 14.29 15.36
C VAL A 296 -2.82 12.84 15.03
N HIS A 297 -1.61 12.59 14.54
CA HIS A 297 -1.13 11.26 14.20
C HIS A 297 0.03 10.82 15.09
N LEU A 298 -0.10 9.65 15.70
CA LEU A 298 0.99 9.00 16.43
C LEU A 298 1.28 7.62 15.85
N SER A 299 2.51 7.37 15.50
CA SER A 299 2.94 6.04 15.04
C SER A 299 4.29 5.61 15.60
N ARG A 300 4.44 4.31 15.76
CA ARG A 300 5.73 3.69 16.10
C ARG A 300 5.82 2.25 15.63
N GLN A 301 7.05 1.81 15.42
CA GLN A 301 7.42 0.45 15.08
C GLN A 301 8.46 -0.09 16.06
N GLN A 302 8.11 -0.21 17.35
CA GLN A 302 9.01 -0.56 18.43
C GLN A 302 8.62 -1.87 19.09
N LYS A 303 9.59 -2.77 19.27
CA LYS A 303 9.38 -4.09 19.90
C LYS A 303 9.06 -3.92 21.40
N GLY A 304 8.12 -4.74 21.90
CA GLY A 304 7.78 -4.77 23.33
C GLY A 304 6.81 -3.68 23.77
N CYS A 305 6.42 -2.75 22.88
CA CYS A 305 5.44 -1.72 23.17
C CYS A 305 3.99 -2.20 22.92
N SER A 306 3.02 -1.54 23.57
CA SER A 306 1.60 -1.76 23.32
C SER A 306 1.24 -1.42 21.88
N ARG A 307 0.37 -2.23 21.26
CA ARG A 307 -0.16 -1.95 19.92
C ARG A 307 -1.46 -1.16 20.00
N SER A 308 -1.64 -0.22 19.08
CA SER A 308 -2.86 0.56 18.94
C SER A 308 -3.07 0.94 17.48
N TYR A 309 -4.24 0.65 16.96
CA TYR A 309 -4.69 1.04 15.63
C TYR A 309 -6.09 1.61 15.80
N GLY A 310 -6.19 2.92 15.94
CA GLY A 310 -7.48 3.50 16.25
C GLY A 310 -7.60 4.96 15.86
N LEU A 311 -8.86 5.40 15.78
CA LEU A 311 -9.24 6.79 15.61
C LEU A 311 -10.22 7.19 16.70
N GLU A 312 -10.01 8.39 17.26
CA GLU A 312 -10.99 9.13 18.04
C GLU A 312 -11.33 10.38 17.24
N ILE A 313 -12.60 10.56 16.93
CA ILE A 313 -13.11 11.65 16.09
C ILE A 313 -14.09 12.45 16.92
N ASN A 314 -13.84 13.77 17.07
CA ASN A 314 -14.71 14.67 17.78
C ASN A 314 -15.39 15.65 16.82
N GLY A 315 -16.69 15.75 16.96
CA GLY A 315 -17.51 16.69 16.21
C GLY A 315 -18.33 17.60 17.11
N SER A 316 -18.99 18.57 16.54
CA SER A 316 -19.77 19.61 17.25
C SER A 316 -20.99 19.08 18.02
N LYS A 317 -21.47 17.86 17.69
CA LYS A 317 -22.65 17.23 18.30
C LYS A 317 -22.36 15.86 18.89
N GLY A 318 -21.11 15.37 18.82
CA GLY A 318 -20.81 14.04 19.30
C GLY A 318 -19.40 13.58 18.97
N SER A 319 -19.16 12.27 19.07
CA SER A 319 -17.85 11.68 18.82
C SER A 319 -17.96 10.30 18.18
N SER A 320 -16.85 9.82 17.60
CA SER A 320 -16.74 8.45 17.14
C SER A 320 -15.42 7.84 17.63
N SER A 321 -15.48 6.56 18.02
CA SER A 321 -14.32 5.78 18.46
C SER A 321 -14.22 4.54 17.57
N ILE A 322 -13.10 4.38 16.89
CA ILE A 322 -12.82 3.29 15.95
C ILE A 322 -11.58 2.54 16.40
N ASP A 323 -11.74 1.31 16.90
CA ASP A 323 -10.67 0.32 16.92
C ASP A 323 -10.68 -0.36 15.55
N VAL A 324 -9.65 -0.12 14.75
CA VAL A 324 -9.60 -0.46 13.31
C VAL A 324 -9.99 -1.92 13.01
N PHE A 325 -9.69 -2.85 13.92
CA PHE A 325 -9.95 -4.27 13.71
C PHE A 325 -11.07 -4.85 14.60
N ARG A 326 -11.72 -4.01 15.43
CA ARG A 326 -12.68 -4.49 16.43
C ARG A 326 -13.98 -3.71 16.44
N LYS A 327 -14.03 -2.60 17.18
CA LYS A 327 -15.27 -1.85 17.48
C LYS A 327 -15.30 -0.53 16.76
N HIS A 328 -16.44 -0.20 16.22
CA HIS A 328 -16.75 1.08 15.63
C HIS A 328 -17.98 1.64 16.33
N ILE A 329 -17.86 2.80 16.95
CA ILE A 329 -18.92 3.41 17.75
C ILE A 329 -19.08 4.86 17.31
N VAL A 330 -20.31 5.30 17.10
CA VAL A 330 -20.69 6.70 16.85
C VAL A 330 -21.63 7.14 17.96
N ARG A 331 -21.32 8.27 18.62
CA ARG A 331 -22.08 8.88 19.71
C ARG A 331 -22.52 10.27 19.28
N GLY A 332 -23.75 10.40 18.85
CA GLY A 332 -24.43 11.64 18.53
C GLY A 332 -25.68 11.78 19.41
N ASP A 333 -26.83 12.04 18.79
CA ASP A 333 -28.13 12.07 19.47
C ASP A 333 -28.47 10.71 20.13
N SER A 334 -27.93 9.63 19.58
CA SER A 334 -27.95 8.27 20.12
C SER A 334 -26.60 7.58 19.91
N GLU A 335 -26.31 6.54 20.72
CA GLU A 335 -25.16 5.70 20.48
C GLU A 335 -25.48 4.65 19.42
N TRP A 336 -24.64 4.55 18.42
CA TRP A 336 -24.66 3.49 17.43
C TRP A 336 -23.32 2.72 17.48
N MET A 337 -23.41 1.40 17.45
CA MET A 337 -22.25 0.52 17.34
C MET A 337 -22.46 -0.40 16.15
N TRP A 338 -21.42 -0.52 15.33
CA TRP A 338 -21.46 -1.43 14.19
C TRP A 338 -21.52 -2.90 14.67
N ASP A 339 -22.48 -3.66 14.15
CA ASP A 339 -22.78 -5.06 14.52
C ASP A 339 -23.00 -5.98 13.30
N GLY A 340 -22.66 -5.50 12.09
CA GLY A 340 -22.81 -6.25 10.84
C GLY A 340 -21.77 -7.38 10.68
N GLU A 341 -21.89 -8.11 9.57
CA GLU A 341 -20.93 -9.13 9.18
C GLU A 341 -19.69 -8.50 8.52
N ARG A 342 -18.51 -8.91 8.97
CA ARG A 342 -17.24 -8.48 8.38
C ARG A 342 -16.94 -9.25 7.12
N SER A 343 -16.54 -8.55 6.08
CA SER A 343 -16.00 -9.11 4.86
C SER A 343 -14.46 -8.92 4.79
N ASN A 344 -13.84 -9.54 3.81
CA ASN A 344 -12.42 -9.37 3.56
C ASN A 344 -12.19 -8.08 2.75
N MET A 345 -11.71 -7.03 3.40
CA MET A 345 -11.47 -5.73 2.78
C MET A 345 -10.52 -5.79 1.56
N TYR A 346 -9.55 -6.71 1.58
CA TYR A 346 -8.65 -6.93 0.45
C TYR A 346 -9.37 -7.59 -0.74
N GLN A 347 -10.33 -8.46 -0.50
CA GLN A 347 -11.17 -9.02 -1.56
C GLN A 347 -12.13 -7.97 -2.08
N ASN A 348 -12.77 -7.18 -1.19
CA ASN A 348 -13.73 -6.16 -1.57
C ASN A 348 -13.13 -5.10 -2.51
N GLU A 349 -11.85 -4.70 -2.33
CA GLU A 349 -11.20 -3.76 -3.25
C GLU A 349 -11.07 -4.36 -4.66
N HIS A 350 -10.68 -5.64 -4.77
CA HIS A 350 -10.59 -6.30 -6.08
C HIS A 350 -11.96 -6.56 -6.70
N ASP A 351 -12.96 -6.99 -5.92
CA ASP A 351 -14.34 -7.16 -6.42
C ASP A 351 -14.89 -5.84 -6.97
N THR A 352 -14.64 -4.73 -6.28
CA THR A 352 -15.03 -3.39 -6.73
C THR A 352 -14.34 -3.01 -8.04
N LEU A 353 -13.02 -3.23 -8.14
CA LEU A 353 -12.25 -2.91 -9.34
C LEU A 353 -12.76 -3.70 -10.56
N PHE A 354 -12.80 -5.03 -10.46
CA PHE A 354 -13.15 -5.89 -11.60
C PHE A 354 -14.61 -5.70 -12.02
N SER A 355 -15.54 -5.58 -11.06
CA SER A 355 -16.95 -5.24 -11.36
C SER A 355 -17.07 -3.90 -12.07
N SER A 356 -16.29 -2.88 -11.71
CA SER A 356 -16.30 -1.57 -12.37
C SER A 356 -15.84 -1.63 -13.82
N ILE A 357 -14.78 -2.43 -14.09
CA ILE A 357 -14.27 -2.66 -15.44
C ILE A 357 -15.34 -3.35 -16.30
N ARG A 358 -15.99 -4.38 -15.77
CA ARG A 358 -17.06 -5.13 -16.46
C ARG A 358 -18.25 -4.27 -16.82
N LYS A 359 -18.64 -3.35 -15.93
CA LYS A 359 -19.76 -2.43 -16.16
C LYS A 359 -19.43 -1.31 -17.15
N GLY A 360 -18.17 -1.14 -17.54
CA GLY A 360 -17.73 0.01 -18.32
C GLY A 360 -17.79 1.34 -17.54
N GLU A 361 -17.81 1.27 -16.22
CA GLU A 361 -17.82 2.40 -15.27
C GLU A 361 -16.56 2.34 -14.41
N PRO A 362 -15.38 2.64 -14.98
CA PRO A 362 -14.11 2.37 -14.35
C PRO A 362 -13.96 3.11 -13.01
N PHE A 363 -13.65 2.37 -11.95
CA PHE A 363 -13.37 2.92 -10.64
C PHE A 363 -12.12 3.82 -10.69
N PHE A 364 -12.16 4.93 -9.97
CA PHE A 364 -11.07 5.89 -9.98
C PHE A 364 -10.87 6.59 -8.63
N ASP A 365 -9.75 6.33 -7.99
CA ASP A 365 -9.29 7.05 -6.78
C ASP A 365 -7.88 7.65 -6.89
N GLY A 366 -7.36 7.78 -8.11
CA GLY A 366 -5.98 8.18 -8.38
C GLY A 366 -5.52 9.48 -7.73
N ILE A 367 -6.38 10.51 -7.65
CA ILE A 367 -6.03 11.77 -6.97
C ILE A 367 -6.07 11.59 -5.45
N LYS A 368 -7.04 10.82 -4.94
CA LYS A 368 -7.17 10.54 -3.52
C LYS A 368 -5.96 9.78 -2.98
N MET A 369 -5.52 8.74 -3.68
CA MET A 369 -4.33 7.96 -3.27
C MET A 369 -3.06 8.82 -3.22
N ALA A 370 -2.91 9.75 -4.17
CA ALA A 370 -1.79 10.69 -4.20
C ALA A 370 -1.82 11.63 -2.99
N ASN A 371 -2.98 12.24 -2.70
CA ASN A 371 -3.15 13.13 -1.57
C ASN A 371 -2.93 12.42 -0.22
N SER A 372 -3.49 11.22 -0.04
CA SER A 372 -3.28 10.43 1.19
C SER A 372 -1.81 10.04 1.38
N THR A 373 -1.12 9.67 0.30
CA THR A 373 0.32 9.43 0.36
C THR A 373 1.10 10.70 0.70
N MET A 374 0.72 11.85 0.11
CA MET A 374 1.35 13.14 0.37
C MET A 374 1.19 13.61 1.83
N LEU A 375 0.08 13.31 2.49
CA LEU A 375 -0.08 13.55 3.92
C LEU A 375 1.00 12.82 4.73
N GLY A 376 1.28 11.57 4.41
CA GLY A 376 2.38 10.81 5.02
C GLY A 376 3.75 11.44 4.74
N ILE A 377 3.99 11.91 3.50
CA ILE A 377 5.23 12.58 3.10
C ILE A 377 5.40 13.90 3.86
N LEU A 378 4.36 14.73 3.95
CA LEU A 378 4.37 15.95 4.77
C LEU A 378 4.71 15.63 6.23
N GLY A 379 4.10 14.57 6.80
CA GLY A 379 4.41 14.11 8.16
C GLY A 379 5.88 13.71 8.35
N ARG A 380 6.48 13.05 7.37
CA ARG A 380 7.92 12.75 7.38
C ARG A 380 8.74 14.04 7.29
N MET A 381 8.42 14.94 6.37
CA MET A 381 9.17 16.19 6.16
C MET A 381 9.23 17.04 7.45
N VAL A 382 8.10 17.22 8.13
CA VAL A 382 8.08 18.00 9.38
C VAL A 382 8.84 17.31 10.50
N ALA A 383 8.75 15.98 10.62
CA ALA A 383 9.48 15.21 11.61
C ALA A 383 11.00 15.19 11.35
N TYR A 384 11.43 15.09 10.09
CA TYR A 384 12.84 15.06 9.70
C TYR A 384 13.53 16.41 9.87
N THR A 385 12.82 17.50 9.60
CA THR A 385 13.39 18.84 9.61
C THR A 385 13.18 19.59 10.93
N GLY A 386 12.16 19.20 11.70
CA GLY A 386 11.70 19.93 12.90
C GLY A 386 11.04 21.27 12.57
N LYS A 387 10.59 21.47 11.32
CA LYS A 387 9.94 22.70 10.86
C LYS A 387 8.43 22.51 10.75
N THR A 388 7.68 23.61 10.87
CA THR A 388 6.32 23.67 10.36
C THR A 388 6.39 23.89 8.85
N ILE A 389 5.66 23.08 8.08
CA ILE A 389 5.66 23.10 6.60
C ILE A 389 4.21 23.16 6.13
N THR A 390 3.91 24.06 5.22
CA THR A 390 2.59 24.15 4.61
C THR A 390 2.39 23.02 3.59
N TRP A 391 1.13 22.70 3.29
CA TRP A 391 0.79 21.76 2.23
C TRP A 391 1.40 22.16 0.88
N GLU A 392 1.31 23.45 0.56
CA GLU A 392 1.84 24.00 -0.68
C GLU A 392 3.36 23.88 -0.77
N GLU A 393 4.10 24.25 0.28
CA GLU A 393 5.56 24.06 0.34
C GLU A 393 5.92 22.59 0.17
N ALA A 394 5.24 21.69 0.86
CA ALA A 394 5.50 20.25 0.75
C ALA A 394 5.24 19.73 -0.66
N MET A 395 4.12 20.10 -1.30
CA MET A 395 3.78 19.72 -2.68
C MET A 395 4.76 20.27 -3.70
N ASN A 396 5.36 21.43 -3.45
CA ASN A 396 6.33 22.07 -4.34
C ASN A 396 7.79 21.70 -4.00
N SER A 397 8.02 20.87 -2.98
CA SER A 397 9.37 20.39 -2.65
C SER A 397 10.02 19.69 -3.84
N ASN A 398 11.32 19.93 -4.00
CA ASN A 398 12.17 19.28 -4.98
C ASN A 398 13.03 18.16 -4.38
N GLU A 399 12.73 17.74 -3.13
CA GLU A 399 13.41 16.62 -2.50
C GLU A 399 13.19 15.34 -3.31
N VAL A 400 14.28 14.82 -3.88
CA VAL A 400 14.32 13.51 -4.54
C VAL A 400 15.05 12.55 -3.62
N LEU A 401 14.40 11.45 -3.25
CA LEU A 401 14.98 10.49 -2.32
C LEU A 401 15.84 9.43 -2.99
N GLY A 402 15.42 8.93 -4.15
CA GLY A 402 16.06 7.84 -4.87
C GLY A 402 16.48 8.20 -6.29
N PRO A 403 17.22 7.34 -6.97
CA PRO A 403 17.59 7.52 -8.37
C PRO A 403 16.37 7.35 -9.28
N PRO A 404 16.42 7.86 -10.53
CA PRO A 404 15.45 7.51 -11.55
C PRO A 404 15.37 5.98 -11.72
N VAL A 405 14.17 5.44 -11.93
CA VAL A 405 13.97 3.99 -12.02
C VAL A 405 14.76 3.35 -13.15
N ASP A 406 14.89 4.03 -14.28
CA ASP A 406 15.65 3.55 -15.45
C ASP A 406 17.18 3.49 -15.21
N ASP A 407 17.69 4.19 -14.19
CA ASP A 407 19.12 4.14 -13.82
C ASP A 407 19.43 3.00 -12.83
N ILE A 408 18.40 2.34 -12.29
CA ILE A 408 18.56 1.29 -11.27
C ILE A 408 19.02 -0.02 -11.93
N ASN A 409 20.16 -0.53 -11.47
CA ASN A 409 20.72 -1.82 -11.86
C ASN A 409 21.50 -2.43 -10.69
N TRP A 410 21.97 -3.67 -10.83
CA TRP A 410 22.65 -4.38 -9.74
C TRP A 410 24.03 -3.82 -9.35
N ASP A 411 24.63 -3.03 -10.23
CA ASP A 411 25.93 -2.36 -10.03
C ASP A 411 25.79 -0.93 -9.50
N LEU A 412 24.54 -0.50 -9.21
CA LEU A 412 24.28 0.85 -8.74
C LEU A 412 24.88 1.07 -7.34
N ASP A 413 25.79 2.02 -7.25
CA ASP A 413 26.30 2.56 -5.99
C ASP A 413 25.46 3.81 -5.61
N TRP A 414 24.40 3.60 -4.86
CA TRP A 414 23.55 4.66 -4.36
C TRP A 414 23.88 4.98 -2.90
N PRO A 415 24.43 6.16 -2.61
CA PRO A 415 24.88 6.50 -1.25
C PRO A 415 23.69 6.61 -0.31
N LEU A 416 23.72 5.83 0.76
CA LEU A 416 22.72 5.93 1.81
C LEU A 416 22.86 7.28 2.54
N LYS A 417 21.80 8.10 2.51
CA LYS A 417 21.73 9.32 3.30
C LYS A 417 21.76 8.98 4.80
N GLU A 418 22.39 9.85 5.60
CA GLU A 418 22.34 9.73 7.06
C GLU A 418 20.89 9.73 7.59
N VAL A 419 20.71 9.17 8.78
CA VAL A 419 19.45 9.32 9.54
C VAL A 419 19.18 10.80 9.76
N ALA A 420 17.97 11.24 9.45
CA ALA A 420 17.59 12.64 9.59
C ALA A 420 17.77 13.14 11.03
N LYS A 421 18.15 14.40 11.18
CA LYS A 421 18.36 15.07 12.47
C LYS A 421 17.53 16.35 12.48
N PRO A 422 16.43 16.41 13.25
CA PRO A 422 15.60 17.62 13.34
C PRO A 422 16.43 18.84 13.72
N GLY A 423 16.17 19.96 13.06
CA GLY A 423 16.94 21.21 13.22
C GLY A 423 18.23 21.28 12.40
N ILE A 424 18.73 20.14 11.86
CA ILE A 424 19.93 20.07 11.02
C ILE A 424 19.56 19.68 9.59
N THR A 425 18.71 18.62 9.43
CA THR A 425 18.21 18.20 8.12
C THR A 425 17.44 19.34 7.47
N LYS A 426 17.82 19.69 6.24
CA LYS A 426 17.22 20.80 5.50
C LYS A 426 15.94 20.36 4.81
N PHE A 427 14.97 21.24 4.78
CA PHE A 427 13.85 21.16 3.86
C PHE A 427 14.29 21.72 2.48
N THR A 428 14.01 20.97 1.40
CA THR A 428 14.42 21.32 0.04
C THR A 428 13.25 21.26 -0.95
#